data_e2088800eeb06525a16f34c4db25fafb
#
_entry.id   e2088800eeb06525a16f34c4db25fafb
#
_cell.length_a   1.000
_cell.length_b   1.000
_cell.length_c   1.000
_cell.angle_alpha   90.00
_cell.angle_beta   90.00
_cell.angle_gamma   90.00
#
_symmetry.space_group_name_H-M   'P 1'
#
loop_
_entity.id
_entity.type
_entity.pdbx_description
1 polymer ?
#
loop_
_entity_poly.entity_id
_entity_poly.type
_entity_poly.pdbx_seq_one_letter_code
_entity_poly.pdbx_strand_id
1 'polypeptide(L)'
;MKSILTIAALLLSFTACAASFDCTKAKAADEKAICATPSLNDKDVEMTTTYHLLRGLFAMGVQGDMQDAQQAWLKNRRQCGGDITCLTHAYNSRLQQLNAMYDSINKPL
;
A
#
# COMPACT_ATOMS: atom_id res chain seq x y z
N MET A 1 55.63 0.21 -12.81
CA MET A 1 54.65 -0.11 -11.76
C MET A 1 53.27 0.32 -12.23
N LYS A 2 52.43 -0.59 -12.56
CA LYS A 2 51.07 -0.30 -12.99
C LYS A 2 50.16 -0.45 -11.78
N SER A 3 49.65 0.68 -11.25
CA SER A 3 48.66 0.67 -10.20
C SER A 3 47.30 0.31 -10.83
N ILE A 4 46.83 -0.88 -10.53
CA ILE A 4 45.44 -1.28 -10.89
C ILE A 4 44.55 -0.69 -9.82
N LEU A 5 43.86 0.41 -10.16
CA LEU A 5 42.77 0.92 -9.34
C LEU A 5 41.55 0.02 -9.60
N THR A 6 41.32 -0.90 -8.68
CA THR A 6 40.08 -1.67 -8.66
C THR A 6 38.99 -0.76 -8.10
N ILE A 7 38.23 -0.15 -8.99
CA ILE A 7 37.00 0.54 -8.61
C ILE A 7 36.00 -0.55 -8.23
N ALA A 8 35.84 -0.80 -6.95
CA ALA A 8 34.73 -1.60 -6.45
C ALA A 8 33.46 -0.77 -6.63
N ALA A 9 32.70 -1.08 -7.68
CA ALA A 9 31.35 -0.56 -7.83
C ALA A 9 30.49 -1.14 -6.71
N LEU A 10 30.23 -0.35 -5.66
CA LEU A 10 29.21 -0.68 -4.68
C LEU A 10 27.88 -0.60 -5.37
N LEU A 11 27.37 -1.76 -5.79
CA LEU A 11 25.96 -1.91 -6.16
C LEU A 11 25.13 -1.79 -4.89
N LEU A 12 24.71 -0.57 -4.58
CA LEU A 12 23.66 -0.33 -3.59
C LEU A 12 22.38 -0.93 -4.15
N SER A 13 22.10 -2.17 -3.75
CA SER A 13 20.77 -2.78 -3.97
C SER A 13 19.79 -2.01 -3.12
N PHE A 14 19.16 -0.99 -3.72
CA PHE A 14 17.97 -0.39 -3.15
C PHE A 14 16.84 -1.42 -3.27
N THR A 15 16.63 -2.21 -2.22
CA THR A 15 15.36 -2.87 -2.03
C THR A 15 14.37 -1.76 -1.69
N ALA A 16 13.75 -1.17 -2.72
CA ALA A 16 12.65 -0.24 -2.54
C ALA A 16 11.50 -1.03 -1.94
N CYS A 17 11.33 -0.94 -0.62
CA CYS A 17 10.15 -1.42 0.07
C CYS A 17 9.04 -0.43 -0.26
N ALA A 18 8.29 -0.67 -1.38
CA ALA A 18 7.23 0.22 -1.84
C ALA A 18 5.93 0.03 -1.06
N ALA A 19 5.72 -1.12 -0.38
CA ALA A 19 4.55 -1.38 0.43
C ALA A 19 4.39 -0.38 1.59
N SER A 20 3.16 -0.17 2.04
CA SER A 20 2.82 0.72 3.15
C SER A 20 3.34 0.24 4.51
N PHE A 21 3.88 -0.95 4.58
CA PHE A 21 4.48 -1.57 5.75
C PHE A 21 5.87 -2.12 5.41
N ASP A 22 6.66 -2.39 6.44
CA ASP A 22 8.03 -2.90 6.27
C ASP A 22 8.00 -4.37 5.85
N CYS A 23 8.36 -4.64 4.59
CA CYS A 23 8.41 -6.00 4.05
C CYS A 23 9.43 -6.90 4.73
N THR A 24 10.48 -6.34 5.33
CA THR A 24 11.48 -7.13 6.08
C THR A 24 10.92 -7.69 7.38
N LYS A 25 9.85 -7.09 7.90
CA LYS A 25 9.14 -7.50 9.11
C LYS A 25 7.84 -8.23 8.84
N ALA A 26 7.48 -8.45 7.58
CA ALA A 26 6.25 -9.11 7.20
C ALA A 26 6.22 -10.56 7.71
N LYS A 27 5.20 -10.91 8.50
CA LYS A 27 5.01 -12.24 9.06
C LYS A 27 3.73 -12.91 8.56
N ALA A 28 2.65 -12.14 8.39
CA ALA A 28 1.39 -12.66 7.92
C ALA A 28 1.45 -13.06 6.44
N ALA A 29 0.66 -14.04 6.05
CA ALA A 29 0.67 -14.57 4.68
C ALA A 29 0.25 -13.51 3.64
N ASP A 30 -0.73 -12.67 3.98
CA ASP A 30 -1.16 -11.57 3.11
C ASP A 30 -0.04 -10.53 2.90
N GLU A 31 0.64 -10.14 3.97
CA GLU A 31 1.76 -9.19 3.88
C GLU A 31 2.90 -9.74 3.02
N LYS A 32 3.25 -11.01 3.20
CA LYS A 32 4.29 -11.66 2.39
C LYS A 32 3.92 -11.73 0.91
N ALA A 33 2.68 -12.03 0.60
CA ALA A 33 2.18 -12.07 -0.78
C ALA A 33 2.22 -10.69 -1.44
N ILE A 34 1.82 -9.64 -0.71
CA ILE A 34 1.86 -8.25 -1.18
C ILE A 34 3.30 -7.84 -1.48
N CYS A 35 4.23 -8.15 -0.59
CA CYS A 35 5.64 -7.82 -0.77
C CYS A 35 6.28 -8.59 -1.95
N ALA A 36 5.87 -9.82 -2.19
CA ALA A 36 6.42 -10.68 -3.25
C ALA A 36 5.80 -10.44 -4.63
N THR A 37 4.64 -9.77 -4.71
CA THR A 37 3.87 -9.58 -5.94
C THR A 37 3.85 -8.11 -6.32
N PRO A 38 4.61 -7.67 -7.35
CA PRO A 38 4.72 -6.26 -7.71
C PRO A 38 3.38 -5.57 -7.94
N SER A 39 2.42 -6.21 -8.60
CA SER A 39 1.09 -5.64 -8.84
C SER A 39 0.31 -5.38 -7.55
N LEU A 40 0.43 -6.24 -6.56
CA LEU A 40 -0.20 -6.05 -5.24
C LEU A 40 0.51 -4.97 -4.43
N ASN A 41 1.83 -4.93 -4.52
CA ASN A 41 2.64 -3.91 -3.88
C ASN A 41 2.25 -2.51 -4.40
N ASP A 42 2.11 -2.35 -5.70
CA ASP A 42 1.68 -1.09 -6.32
C ASP A 42 0.27 -0.69 -5.86
N LYS A 43 -0.66 -1.63 -5.79
CA LYS A 43 -2.02 -1.38 -5.28
C LYS A 43 -2.04 -0.99 -3.81
N ASP A 44 -1.17 -1.58 -3.02
CA ASP A 44 -1.03 -1.23 -1.60
C ASP A 44 -0.57 0.21 -1.42
N VAL A 45 0.44 0.64 -2.17
CA VAL A 45 0.93 2.02 -2.16
C VAL A 45 -0.15 2.99 -2.63
N GLU A 46 -0.82 2.68 -3.75
CA GLU A 46 -1.91 3.49 -4.29
C GLU A 46 -3.05 3.65 -3.28
N MET A 47 -3.52 2.55 -2.70
CA MET A 47 -4.62 2.55 -1.73
C MET A 47 -4.25 3.34 -0.47
N THR A 48 -3.07 3.11 0.08
CA THR A 48 -2.63 3.76 1.32
C THR A 48 -2.42 5.25 1.11
N THR A 49 -1.81 5.66 0.00
CA THR A 49 -1.61 7.06 -0.35
C THR A 49 -2.95 7.77 -0.55
N THR A 50 -3.86 7.15 -1.31
CA THR A 50 -5.20 7.70 -1.54
C THR A 50 -5.97 7.85 -0.23
N TYR A 51 -5.92 6.84 0.63
CA TYR A 51 -6.55 6.88 1.95
C TYR A 51 -6.05 8.06 2.81
N HIS A 52 -4.74 8.22 2.91
CA HIS A 52 -4.16 9.29 3.73
C HIS A 52 -4.47 10.69 3.19
N LEU A 53 -4.38 10.88 1.89
CA LEU A 53 -4.71 12.17 1.27
C LEU A 53 -6.20 12.50 1.42
N LEU A 54 -7.05 11.53 1.16
CA LEU A 54 -8.49 11.69 1.24
C LEU A 54 -8.96 11.97 2.68
N ARG A 55 -8.39 11.27 3.65
CA ARG A 55 -8.68 11.47 5.06
C ARG A 55 -8.44 12.91 5.50
N GLY A 56 -7.39 13.55 5.00
CA GLY A 56 -7.06 14.95 5.28
C GLY A 56 -8.08 15.97 4.74
N LEU A 57 -8.96 15.57 3.84
CA LEU A 57 -9.99 16.44 3.25
C LEU A 57 -11.30 16.48 4.05
N PHE A 58 -11.44 15.64 5.06
CA PHE A 58 -12.67 15.52 5.84
C PHE A 58 -12.51 16.02 7.26
N ALA A 59 -13.63 16.38 7.89
CA ALA A 59 -13.69 16.73 9.31
C ALA A 59 -13.39 15.52 10.20
N MET A 60 -13.05 15.77 11.48
CA MET A 60 -12.57 14.75 12.42
C MET A 60 -13.52 13.57 12.60
N GLY A 61 -14.83 13.77 12.58
CA GLY A 61 -15.81 12.69 12.71
C GLY A 61 -15.75 11.72 11.54
N VAL A 62 -15.66 12.24 10.33
CA VAL A 62 -15.50 11.42 9.11
C VAL A 62 -14.13 10.76 9.07
N GLN A 63 -13.08 11.44 9.54
CA GLN A 63 -11.75 10.83 9.64
C GLN A 63 -11.75 9.60 10.54
N GLY A 64 -12.47 9.66 11.68
CA GLY A 64 -12.64 8.52 12.57
C GLY A 64 -13.36 7.34 11.92
N ASP A 65 -14.43 7.61 11.19
CA ASP A 65 -15.17 6.59 10.45
C ASP A 65 -14.30 5.96 9.35
N MET A 66 -13.50 6.76 8.66
CA MET A 66 -12.56 6.27 7.64
C MET A 66 -11.49 5.37 8.26
N GLN A 67 -11.00 5.73 9.44
CA GLN A 67 -10.01 4.92 10.17
C GLN A 67 -10.60 3.57 10.58
N ASP A 68 -11.81 3.55 11.10
CA ASP A 68 -12.52 2.33 11.49
C ASP A 68 -12.77 1.42 10.27
N ALA A 69 -13.20 2.01 9.16
CA ALA A 69 -13.39 1.28 7.91
C ALA A 69 -12.08 0.70 7.36
N GLN A 70 -10.98 1.43 7.50
CA GLN A 70 -9.65 0.95 7.10
C GLN A 70 -9.20 -0.22 7.95
N GLN A 71 -9.42 -0.19 9.26
CA GLN A 71 -9.10 -1.30 10.15
C GLN A 71 -9.93 -2.55 9.82
N ALA A 72 -11.22 -2.38 9.54
CA ALA A 72 -12.09 -3.48 9.12
C ALA A 72 -11.63 -4.08 7.78
N TRP A 73 -11.23 -3.24 6.83
CA TRP A 73 -10.69 -3.69 5.56
C TRP A 73 -9.39 -4.49 5.73
N LEU A 74 -8.48 -4.05 6.60
CA LEU A 74 -7.23 -4.77 6.88
C LEU A 74 -7.51 -6.16 7.46
N LYS A 75 -8.52 -6.31 8.32
CA LYS A 75 -8.94 -7.62 8.83
C LYS A 75 -9.44 -8.52 7.70
N ASN A 76 -10.23 -7.98 6.79
CA ASN A 76 -10.75 -8.73 5.64
C ASN A 76 -9.62 -9.14 4.69
N ARG A 77 -8.67 -8.23 4.42
CA ARG A 77 -7.48 -8.54 3.63
C ARG A 77 -6.70 -9.73 4.22
N ARG A 78 -6.55 -9.74 5.53
CA ARG A 78 -5.84 -10.83 6.23
C ARG A 78 -6.48 -12.20 6.02
N GLN A 79 -7.80 -12.25 5.87
CA GLN A 79 -8.52 -13.50 5.59
C GLN A 79 -8.19 -14.09 4.22
N CYS A 80 -7.72 -13.29 3.27
CA CYS A 80 -7.23 -13.78 1.98
C CYS A 80 -6.01 -14.69 2.12
N GLY A 81 -5.23 -14.56 3.19
CA GLY A 81 -3.94 -15.23 3.28
C GLY A 81 -3.05 -14.82 2.11
N GLY A 82 -2.38 -15.77 1.49
CA GLY A 82 -1.51 -15.54 0.34
C GLY A 82 -2.19 -15.63 -1.02
N ASP A 83 -3.52 -15.67 -1.09
CA ASP A 83 -4.28 -15.78 -2.34
C ASP A 83 -4.24 -14.46 -3.12
N ILE A 84 -3.53 -14.45 -4.25
CA ILE A 84 -3.31 -13.25 -5.08
C ILE A 84 -4.64 -12.73 -5.66
N THR A 85 -5.54 -13.59 -6.10
CA THR A 85 -6.83 -13.20 -6.65
C THR A 85 -7.71 -12.53 -5.58
N CYS A 86 -7.79 -13.12 -4.41
CA CYS A 86 -8.50 -12.57 -3.26
C CYS A 86 -7.95 -11.18 -2.87
N LEU A 87 -6.62 -11.07 -2.76
CA LEU A 87 -5.95 -9.80 -2.43
C LEU A 87 -6.18 -8.73 -3.49
N THR A 88 -6.12 -9.09 -4.76
CA THR A 88 -6.39 -8.16 -5.88
C THR A 88 -7.82 -7.61 -5.78
N HIS A 89 -8.81 -8.46 -5.53
CA HIS A 89 -10.19 -8.03 -5.33
C HIS A 89 -10.34 -7.11 -4.11
N ALA A 90 -9.68 -7.44 -3.01
CA ALA A 90 -9.72 -6.62 -1.79
C ALA A 90 -9.21 -5.20 -2.06
N TYR A 91 -8.07 -5.06 -2.75
CA TYR A 91 -7.52 -3.75 -3.10
C TYR A 91 -8.39 -2.99 -4.09
N ASN A 92 -8.85 -3.65 -5.15
CA ASN A 92 -9.70 -3.00 -6.16
C ASN A 92 -11.00 -2.49 -5.54
N SER A 93 -11.63 -3.28 -4.68
CA SER A 93 -12.84 -2.87 -3.96
C SER A 93 -12.59 -1.66 -3.05
N ARG A 94 -11.47 -1.66 -2.31
CA ARG A 94 -11.13 -0.54 -1.43
C ARG A 94 -10.83 0.73 -2.21
N LEU A 95 -10.06 0.64 -3.29
CA LEU A 95 -9.78 1.76 -4.17
C LEU A 95 -11.06 2.36 -4.76
N GLN A 96 -12.00 1.51 -5.17
CA GLN A 96 -13.29 1.95 -5.68
C GLN A 96 -14.09 2.73 -4.61
N GLN A 97 -14.10 2.25 -3.38
CA GLN A 97 -14.75 2.94 -2.26
C GLN A 97 -14.11 4.31 -1.99
N LEU A 98 -12.79 4.38 -1.95
CA LEU A 98 -12.07 5.64 -1.71
C LEU A 98 -12.29 6.63 -2.85
N ASN A 99 -12.28 6.18 -4.09
CA ASN A 99 -12.55 7.03 -5.25
C ASN A 99 -13.99 7.57 -5.23
N ALA A 100 -14.96 6.75 -4.83
CA ALA A 100 -16.35 7.18 -4.68
C ALA A 100 -16.50 8.26 -3.60
N MET A 101 -15.76 8.16 -2.50
CA MET A 101 -15.73 9.21 -1.47
C MET A 101 -15.16 10.51 -2.02
N TYR A 102 -14.08 10.43 -2.79
CA TYR A 102 -13.48 11.61 -3.42
C TYR A 102 -14.46 12.27 -4.40
N ASP A 103 -15.16 11.48 -5.21
CA ASP A 103 -16.12 11.98 -6.18
C ASP A 103 -17.34 12.66 -5.51
N SER A 104 -17.64 12.30 -4.25
CA SER A 104 -18.71 12.91 -3.47
C SER A 104 -18.37 14.29 -2.92
N ILE A 105 -17.11 14.70 -2.95
CA ILE A 105 -16.67 16.01 -2.43
C ILE A 105 -17.04 17.09 -3.43
N ASN A 106 -17.64 18.19 -2.94
CA ASN A 106 -17.82 19.41 -3.73
C ASN A 106 -16.48 20.07 -3.99
N LYS A 107 -16.01 19.97 -5.22
CA LYS A 107 -14.73 20.53 -5.64
C LYS A 107 -14.97 21.93 -6.20
N PRO A 108 -14.20 22.94 -5.80
CA PRO A 108 -14.23 24.23 -6.50
C PRO A 108 -13.72 24.02 -7.93
N LEU A 109 -14.52 24.44 -8.89
CA LEU A 109 -14.12 24.43 -10.30
C LEU A 109 -13.25 25.63 -10.62
#